data_f189361855371169b0a4aba5411445e4
#
_entry.id   f189361855371169b0a4aba5411445e4
#
_cell.length_a   1.000
_cell.length_b   1.000
_cell.length_c   1.000
_cell.angle_alpha   90.00
_cell.angle_beta   90.00
_cell.angle_gamma   90.00
#
_symmetry.space_group_name_H-M   'P 1'
#
loop_
_entity.id
_entity.type
_entity.pdbx_description
1 polymer ?
#
loop_
_entity_poly.entity_id
_entity_poly.type
_entity_poly.pdbx_seq_one_letter_code
_entity_poly.pdbx_strand_id
1 'polypeptide(L)'
;RARWTTYLLFLCVALDAVAIAAGLSQRALLARLAVGVQLHPGDVAANDARHRLVGLLKLAALLGTGIVWLAWLHRAYGNLGLVGSKRSRFPQGWAVGYWLIPFVNLVRAYQTMKDLWLRSESLNDRDGYDNLPAPAFLTAWWGVYWTWAAVERVFGFLAPNTQSVGDLTNVTDLEMLVNVVGIVAALLAIKVVREIDRHQQRFYDPTGVTAPRY
;
A
#
# COMPACT_ATOMS: atom_id res chain seq x y z
N ARG A 1 2.34 -16.75 -4.43
CA ARG A 1 2.40 -15.40 -5.00
C ARG A 1 2.10 -14.30 -3.98
N ALA A 2 1.34 -14.53 -2.93
CA ALA A 2 1.26 -13.65 -1.77
C ALA A 2 2.65 -13.27 -1.24
N ARG A 3 3.65 -14.17 -1.32
CA ARG A 3 5.04 -13.90 -0.96
C ARG A 3 5.65 -12.75 -1.77
N TRP A 4 5.43 -12.69 -3.09
CA TRP A 4 5.97 -11.61 -3.92
C TRP A 4 5.34 -10.26 -3.58
N THR A 5 4.01 -10.22 -3.39
CA THR A 5 3.32 -9.01 -2.91
C THR A 5 3.89 -8.55 -1.59
N THR A 6 4.10 -9.47 -0.65
CA THR A 6 4.69 -9.19 0.66
C THR A 6 6.12 -8.67 0.54
N TYR A 7 6.97 -9.25 -0.32
CA TYR A 7 8.34 -8.79 -0.52
C TYR A 7 8.40 -7.39 -1.12
N LEU A 8 7.55 -7.08 -2.10
CA LEU A 8 7.50 -5.74 -2.68
C LEU A 8 6.96 -4.71 -1.70
N LEU A 9 6.00 -5.06 -0.85
CA LEU A 9 5.55 -4.18 0.23
C LEU A 9 6.67 -3.92 1.26
N PHE A 10 7.48 -4.92 1.61
CA PHE A 10 8.66 -4.70 2.44
C PHE A 10 9.72 -3.84 1.76
N LEU A 11 9.89 -3.97 0.45
CA LEU A 11 10.75 -3.07 -0.33
C LEU A 11 10.26 -1.62 -0.25
N CYS A 12 8.93 -1.39 -0.35
CA CYS A 12 8.36 -0.05 -0.15
C CYS A 12 8.67 0.48 1.26
N VAL A 13 8.48 -0.33 2.31
CA VAL A 13 8.84 0.05 3.69
C VAL A 13 10.32 0.44 3.81
N ALA A 14 11.22 -0.35 3.21
CA ALA A 14 12.66 -0.05 3.24
C ALA A 14 12.99 1.24 2.50
N LEU A 15 12.38 1.48 1.32
CA LEU A 15 12.58 2.70 0.55
C LEU A 15 12.01 3.94 1.25
N ASP A 16 10.87 3.82 1.92
CA ASP A 16 10.33 4.91 2.75
C ASP A 16 11.24 5.24 3.93
N ALA A 17 11.83 4.23 4.58
CA ALA A 17 12.82 4.46 5.64
C ALA A 17 14.10 5.16 5.11
N VAL A 18 14.58 4.77 3.92
CA VAL A 18 15.70 5.44 3.23
C VAL A 18 15.33 6.88 2.87
N ALA A 19 14.09 7.12 2.41
CA ALA A 19 13.60 8.47 2.10
C ALA A 19 13.57 9.35 3.35
N ILE A 20 13.13 8.83 4.50
CA ILE A 20 13.18 9.56 5.79
C ILE A 20 14.62 9.91 6.14
N ALA A 21 15.58 8.99 6.02
CA ALA A 21 16.99 9.26 6.28
C ALA A 21 17.56 10.33 5.32
N ALA A 22 17.16 10.31 4.04
CA ALA A 22 17.50 11.35 3.08
C ALA A 22 16.90 12.71 3.46
N GLY A 23 15.65 12.74 3.89
CA GLY A 23 14.95 13.95 4.38
C GLY A 23 15.64 14.56 5.60
N LEU A 24 16.06 13.75 6.58
CA LEU A 24 16.84 14.21 7.73
C LEU A 24 18.16 14.85 7.31
N SER A 25 18.85 14.26 6.32
CA SER A 25 20.09 14.82 5.76
C SER A 25 19.82 16.16 5.06
N GLN A 26 18.75 16.27 4.27
CA GLN A 26 18.33 17.51 3.62
C GLN A 26 18.00 18.59 4.66
N ARG A 27 17.25 18.21 5.70
CA ARG A 27 16.91 19.15 6.78
C ARG A 27 18.14 19.71 7.48
N ALA A 28 19.18 18.88 7.70
CA ALA A 28 20.45 19.34 8.25
C ALA A 28 21.16 20.37 7.35
N LEU A 29 21.10 20.21 6.02
CA LEU A 29 21.62 21.17 5.05
C LEU A 29 20.83 22.47 5.07
N LEU A 30 19.48 22.37 5.09
CA LEU A 30 18.61 23.56 5.15
C LEU A 30 18.80 24.35 6.45
N ALA A 31 19.02 23.70 7.59
CA ALA A 31 19.32 24.35 8.85
C ALA A 31 20.63 25.15 8.80
N ARG A 32 21.65 24.63 8.12
CA ARG A 32 22.93 25.36 7.89
C ARG A 32 22.73 26.57 6.99
N LEU A 33 21.93 26.45 5.93
CA LEU A 33 21.58 27.56 5.04
C LEU A 33 20.82 28.66 5.80
N ALA A 34 19.89 28.28 6.67
CA ALA A 34 19.07 29.21 7.43
C ALA A 34 19.91 30.14 8.38
N VAL A 35 21.07 29.67 8.84
CA VAL A 35 22.00 30.46 9.68
C VAL A 35 23.13 31.11 8.86
N GLY A 36 22.97 31.18 7.54
CA GLY A 36 23.90 31.87 6.64
C GLY A 36 25.20 31.12 6.30
N VAL A 37 25.28 29.81 6.60
CA VAL A 37 26.43 29.00 6.22
C VAL A 37 26.38 28.72 4.73
N GLN A 38 27.43 29.07 4.01
CA GLN A 38 27.56 28.67 2.59
C GLN A 38 27.79 27.18 2.47
N LEU A 39 26.94 26.53 1.69
CA LEU A 39 27.08 25.11 1.39
C LEU A 39 28.07 24.89 0.25
N HIS A 40 28.86 23.82 0.34
CA HIS A 40 29.70 23.41 -0.79
C HIS A 40 28.80 22.91 -1.93
N PRO A 41 29.01 23.35 -3.20
CA PRO A 41 28.17 22.95 -4.34
C PRO A 41 28.07 21.42 -4.50
N GLY A 42 29.14 20.69 -4.14
CA GLY A 42 29.15 19.23 -4.16
C GLY A 42 28.18 18.59 -3.16
N ASP A 43 27.96 19.18 -1.99
CA ASP A 43 27.03 18.66 -0.99
C ASP A 43 25.58 18.82 -1.47
N VAL A 44 25.27 19.94 -2.10
CA VAL A 44 23.95 20.21 -2.70
C VAL A 44 23.69 19.22 -3.83
N ALA A 45 24.63 19.08 -4.76
CA ALA A 45 24.49 18.15 -5.90
C ALA A 45 24.34 16.69 -5.45
N ALA A 46 25.09 16.26 -4.42
CA ALA A 46 24.97 14.92 -3.85
C ALA A 46 23.62 14.70 -3.17
N ASN A 47 23.08 15.72 -2.48
CA ASN A 47 21.74 15.66 -1.89
C ASN A 47 20.66 15.51 -2.96
N ASP A 48 20.70 16.33 -4.00
CA ASP A 48 19.72 16.28 -5.11
C ASP A 48 19.76 14.96 -5.86
N ALA A 49 20.98 14.44 -6.13
CA ALA A 49 21.16 13.14 -6.77
C ALA A 49 20.55 12.01 -5.93
N ARG A 50 20.76 12.04 -4.60
CA ARG A 50 20.18 11.07 -3.66
C ARG A 50 18.66 11.12 -3.67
N HIS A 51 18.05 12.31 -3.54
CA HIS A 51 16.58 12.46 -3.57
C HIS A 51 16.00 11.99 -4.90
N ARG A 52 16.63 12.32 -6.02
CA ARG A 52 16.21 11.85 -7.34
C ARG A 52 16.25 10.33 -7.45
N LEU A 53 17.35 9.70 -6.99
CA LEU A 53 17.51 8.25 -7.04
C LEU A 53 16.44 7.56 -6.17
N VAL A 54 16.27 8.01 -4.93
CA VAL A 54 15.27 7.47 -4.00
C VAL A 54 13.87 7.62 -4.58
N GLY A 55 13.53 8.79 -5.14
CA GLY A 55 12.24 9.03 -5.79
C GLY A 55 11.96 8.08 -6.96
N LEU A 56 12.97 7.87 -7.84
CA LEU A 56 12.84 6.91 -8.95
C LEU A 56 12.66 5.47 -8.47
N LEU A 57 13.41 5.05 -7.46
CA LEU A 57 13.28 3.72 -6.87
C LEU A 57 11.91 3.53 -6.20
N LYS A 58 11.41 4.53 -5.49
CA LYS A 58 10.06 4.51 -4.90
C LYS A 58 8.98 4.40 -5.98
N LEU A 59 9.08 5.18 -7.06
CA LEU A 59 8.14 5.10 -8.17
C LEU A 59 8.14 3.70 -8.80
N ALA A 60 9.31 3.15 -9.09
CA ALA A 60 9.45 1.81 -9.65
C ALA A 60 8.87 0.74 -8.71
N ALA A 61 9.16 0.84 -7.40
CA ALA A 61 8.62 -0.06 -6.38
C ALA A 61 7.09 0.06 -6.27
N LEU A 62 6.54 1.26 -6.31
CA LEU A 62 5.10 1.51 -6.27
C LEU A 62 4.39 0.88 -7.47
N LEU A 63 4.90 1.10 -8.69
CA LEU A 63 4.32 0.53 -9.91
C LEU A 63 4.41 -1.01 -9.89
N GLY A 64 5.58 -1.56 -9.55
CA GLY A 64 5.78 -3.00 -9.43
C GLY A 64 4.88 -3.63 -8.36
N THR A 65 4.75 -2.98 -7.20
CA THR A 65 3.85 -3.43 -6.12
C THR A 65 2.39 -3.38 -6.58
N GLY A 66 1.97 -2.32 -7.26
CA GLY A 66 0.61 -2.19 -7.81
C GLY A 66 0.26 -3.34 -8.78
N ILE A 67 1.14 -3.64 -9.72
CA ILE A 67 0.95 -4.74 -10.68
C ILE A 67 0.83 -6.09 -9.96
N VAL A 68 1.76 -6.38 -9.04
CA VAL A 68 1.78 -7.65 -8.32
C VAL A 68 0.61 -7.75 -7.34
N TRP A 69 0.19 -6.63 -6.73
CA TRP A 69 -1.02 -6.54 -5.90
C TRP A 69 -2.27 -6.92 -6.69
N LEU A 70 -2.48 -6.31 -7.86
CA LEU A 70 -3.64 -6.60 -8.71
C LEU A 70 -3.63 -8.05 -9.21
N ALA A 71 -2.46 -8.58 -9.57
CA ALA A 71 -2.30 -9.98 -9.96
C ALA A 71 -2.58 -10.96 -8.81
N TRP A 72 -2.16 -10.61 -7.59
CA TRP A 72 -2.49 -11.36 -6.38
C TRP A 72 -3.99 -11.31 -6.10
N LEU A 73 -4.59 -10.12 -6.11
CA LEU A 73 -6.01 -9.92 -5.86
C LEU A 73 -6.88 -10.71 -6.84
N HIS A 74 -6.56 -10.64 -8.14
CA HIS A 74 -7.27 -11.40 -9.17
C HIS A 74 -7.29 -12.90 -8.85
N ARG A 75 -6.17 -13.45 -8.40
CA ARG A 75 -6.08 -14.88 -8.06
C ARG A 75 -6.74 -15.22 -6.74
N ALA A 76 -6.51 -14.40 -5.73
CA ALA A 76 -7.14 -14.62 -4.42
C ALA A 76 -8.67 -14.62 -4.55
N TYR A 77 -9.19 -13.75 -5.43
CA TYR A 77 -10.62 -13.69 -5.71
C TYR A 77 -11.10 -14.89 -6.55
N GLY A 78 -10.31 -15.32 -7.53
CA GLY A 78 -10.59 -16.54 -8.31
C GLY A 78 -10.57 -17.83 -7.48
N ASN A 79 -9.70 -17.89 -6.46
CA ASN A 79 -9.62 -19.02 -5.54
C ASN A 79 -10.91 -19.21 -4.71
N LEU A 80 -11.72 -18.16 -4.50
CA LEU A 80 -12.99 -18.27 -3.77
C LEU A 80 -13.93 -19.31 -4.40
N GLY A 81 -13.95 -19.40 -5.74
CA GLY A 81 -14.72 -20.42 -6.45
C GLY A 81 -14.21 -21.84 -6.24
N LEU A 82 -12.88 -22.02 -6.10
CA LEU A 82 -12.25 -23.33 -5.88
C LEU A 82 -12.44 -23.83 -4.44
N VAL A 83 -12.51 -22.88 -3.49
CA VAL A 83 -12.66 -23.18 -2.06
C VAL A 83 -14.13 -23.46 -1.67
N GLY A 84 -15.08 -23.38 -2.63
CA GLY A 84 -16.48 -23.77 -2.43
C GLY A 84 -17.44 -22.61 -2.14
N SER A 85 -16.96 -21.36 -2.17
CA SER A 85 -17.84 -20.18 -2.12
C SER A 85 -18.62 -20.06 -3.42
N LYS A 86 -19.89 -20.45 -3.41
CA LYS A 86 -20.74 -20.49 -4.61
C LYS A 86 -21.16 -19.12 -5.14
N ARG A 87 -21.01 -18.05 -4.35
CA ARG A 87 -21.44 -16.69 -4.71
C ARG A 87 -20.42 -15.65 -4.28
N SER A 88 -19.43 -15.36 -5.14
CA SER A 88 -18.69 -14.10 -5.01
C SER A 88 -19.59 -12.92 -5.37
N ARG A 89 -19.55 -11.85 -4.58
CA ARG A 89 -20.38 -10.64 -4.81
C ARG A 89 -20.05 -9.96 -6.14
N PHE A 90 -18.78 -10.06 -6.56
CA PHE A 90 -18.28 -9.42 -7.76
C PHE A 90 -17.66 -10.44 -8.72
N PRO A 91 -17.76 -10.23 -10.04
CA PRO A 91 -16.96 -11.00 -11.00
C PRO A 91 -15.46 -10.79 -10.77
N GLN A 92 -14.67 -11.83 -10.92
CA GLN A 92 -13.21 -11.82 -10.66
C GLN A 92 -12.47 -10.70 -11.39
N GLY A 93 -12.81 -10.42 -12.64
CA GLY A 93 -12.20 -9.32 -13.41
C GLY A 93 -12.55 -7.95 -12.84
N TRP A 94 -13.79 -7.75 -12.41
CA TRP A 94 -14.23 -6.49 -11.81
C TRP A 94 -13.68 -6.24 -10.42
N ALA A 95 -13.35 -7.29 -9.67
CA ALA A 95 -12.65 -7.14 -8.39
C ALA A 95 -11.32 -6.38 -8.54
N VAL A 96 -10.63 -6.58 -9.68
CA VAL A 96 -9.41 -5.83 -10.06
C VAL A 96 -9.77 -4.51 -10.75
N GLY A 97 -10.75 -4.51 -11.65
CA GLY A 97 -11.14 -3.33 -12.43
C GLY A 97 -11.52 -2.13 -11.57
N TYR A 98 -12.17 -2.37 -10.43
CA TYR A 98 -12.56 -1.29 -9.50
C TYR A 98 -11.37 -0.52 -8.91
N TRP A 99 -10.17 -1.09 -8.86
CA TRP A 99 -8.96 -0.41 -8.40
C TRP A 99 -8.43 0.63 -9.39
N LEU A 100 -8.76 0.46 -10.67
CA LEU A 100 -8.27 1.30 -11.77
C LEU A 100 -9.19 2.47 -12.09
N ILE A 101 -10.44 2.45 -11.60
CA ILE A 101 -11.43 3.49 -11.90
C ILE A 101 -11.43 4.51 -10.75
N PRO A 102 -11.04 5.79 -11.02
CA PRO A 102 -11.09 6.86 -10.04
C PRO A 102 -12.49 6.98 -9.42
N PHE A 103 -12.57 7.40 -8.17
CA PHE A 103 -13.78 7.52 -7.33
C PHE A 103 -14.49 6.19 -7.03
N VAL A 104 -14.61 5.27 -8.00
CA VAL A 104 -15.18 3.93 -7.79
C VAL A 104 -14.28 3.12 -6.84
N ASN A 105 -12.96 3.28 -6.96
CA ASN A 105 -11.99 2.60 -6.10
C ASN A 105 -12.14 2.97 -4.61
N LEU A 106 -12.64 4.17 -4.27
CA LEU A 106 -12.90 4.58 -2.89
C LEU A 106 -13.83 3.62 -2.13
N VAL A 107 -14.85 3.11 -2.82
CA VAL A 107 -15.90 2.29 -2.21
C VAL A 107 -15.80 0.84 -2.68
N ARG A 108 -15.72 0.60 -4.00
CA ARG A 108 -15.77 -0.75 -4.56
C ARG A 108 -14.52 -1.57 -4.27
N ALA A 109 -13.34 -0.96 -4.29
CA ALA A 109 -12.11 -1.67 -3.94
C ALA A 109 -12.13 -2.14 -2.48
N TYR A 110 -12.63 -1.31 -1.55
CA TYR A 110 -12.84 -1.74 -0.17
C TYR A 110 -13.87 -2.87 -0.06
N GLN A 111 -14.98 -2.76 -0.77
CA GLN A 111 -16.01 -3.80 -0.78
C GLN A 111 -15.48 -5.13 -1.31
N THR A 112 -14.62 -5.11 -2.35
CA THR A 112 -13.98 -6.33 -2.86
C THR A 112 -13.02 -6.93 -1.85
N MET A 113 -12.24 -6.12 -1.13
CA MET A 113 -11.35 -6.61 -0.09
C MET A 113 -12.12 -7.17 1.11
N LYS A 114 -13.23 -6.52 1.50
CA LYS A 114 -14.13 -7.02 2.54
C LYS A 114 -14.75 -8.37 2.13
N ASP A 115 -15.28 -8.47 0.92
CA ASP A 115 -15.87 -9.70 0.40
C ASP A 115 -14.83 -10.85 0.34
N LEU A 116 -13.63 -10.53 -0.18
CA LEU A 116 -12.52 -11.48 -0.21
C LEU A 116 -12.16 -11.98 1.19
N TRP A 117 -12.06 -11.07 2.17
CA TRP A 117 -11.76 -11.43 3.55
C TRP A 117 -12.81 -12.36 4.13
N LEU A 118 -14.07 -11.92 4.16
CA LEU A 118 -15.16 -12.65 4.80
C LEU A 118 -15.34 -14.06 4.20
N ARG A 119 -15.22 -14.18 2.87
CA ARG A 119 -15.35 -15.47 2.18
C ARG A 119 -14.11 -16.36 2.32
N SER A 120 -12.93 -15.79 2.55
CA SER A 120 -11.73 -16.55 2.86
C SER A 120 -11.71 -17.05 4.30
N GLU A 121 -12.39 -16.35 5.24
CA GLU A 121 -12.45 -16.74 6.65
C GLU A 121 -13.45 -17.88 6.90
N SER A 122 -14.58 -17.88 6.20
CA SER A 122 -15.65 -18.86 6.40
C SER A 122 -16.21 -19.31 5.07
N LEU A 123 -16.15 -20.64 4.79
CA LEU A 123 -16.68 -21.27 3.58
C LEU A 123 -18.21 -21.47 3.62
N ASN A 124 -18.85 -21.21 4.74
CA ASN A 124 -20.32 -21.31 4.81
C ASN A 124 -20.95 -20.16 4.05
N ASP A 125 -21.54 -20.46 2.90
CA ASP A 125 -22.42 -19.58 2.11
C ASP A 125 -23.69 -19.25 2.94
N ARG A 126 -23.52 -18.47 4.03
CA ARG A 126 -24.65 -17.99 4.83
C ARG A 126 -25.28 -16.80 4.10
N ASP A 127 -26.58 -16.84 3.94
CA ASP A 127 -27.33 -15.67 3.56
C ASP A 127 -27.04 -14.55 4.58
N GLY A 128 -26.66 -13.36 4.10
CA GLY A 128 -26.35 -12.22 4.96
C GLY A 128 -24.87 -11.86 5.11
N TYR A 129 -23.93 -12.52 4.42
CA TYR A 129 -22.50 -12.16 4.42
C TYR A 129 -22.23 -10.69 4.12
N ASP A 130 -23.04 -10.09 3.25
CA ASP A 130 -22.90 -8.69 2.84
C ASP A 130 -23.08 -7.70 4.01
N ASN A 131 -23.83 -8.11 5.05
CA ASN A 131 -24.15 -7.30 6.21
C ASN A 131 -23.15 -7.50 7.38
N LEU A 132 -22.25 -8.48 7.31
CA LEU A 132 -21.25 -8.69 8.34
C LEU A 132 -20.24 -7.53 8.36
N PRO A 133 -19.83 -7.07 9.55
CA PRO A 133 -18.79 -6.04 9.66
C PRO A 133 -17.45 -6.56 9.13
N ALA A 134 -16.70 -5.69 8.48
CA ALA A 134 -15.30 -5.98 8.16
C ALA A 134 -14.48 -6.00 9.46
N PRO A 135 -13.39 -6.81 9.52
CA PRO A 135 -12.47 -6.76 10.66
C PRO A 135 -11.88 -5.34 10.80
N ALA A 136 -11.76 -4.88 12.05
CA ALA A 136 -11.35 -3.51 12.35
C ALA A 136 -10.01 -3.12 11.67
N PHE A 137 -9.06 -4.07 11.60
CA PHE A 137 -7.76 -3.78 10.97
C PHE A 137 -7.85 -3.59 9.43
N LEU A 138 -8.82 -4.22 8.74
CA LEU A 138 -9.06 -4.00 7.30
C LEU A 138 -9.59 -2.60 7.06
N THR A 139 -10.50 -2.14 7.91
CA THR A 139 -11.02 -0.77 7.88
C THR A 139 -9.92 0.24 8.23
N ALA A 140 -9.10 -0.05 9.24
CA ALA A 140 -7.96 0.78 9.62
C ALA A 140 -6.94 0.88 8.49
N TRP A 141 -6.57 -0.25 7.86
CA TRP A 141 -5.70 -0.25 6.68
C TRP A 141 -6.25 0.65 5.57
N TRP A 142 -7.54 0.54 5.28
CA TRP A 142 -8.17 1.34 4.23
C TRP A 142 -8.13 2.84 4.54
N GLY A 143 -8.40 3.21 5.80
CA GLY A 143 -8.29 4.59 6.27
C GLY A 143 -6.86 5.14 6.15
N VAL A 144 -5.86 4.38 6.61
CA VAL A 144 -4.45 4.77 6.53
C VAL A 144 -3.98 4.88 5.07
N TYR A 145 -4.38 3.95 4.20
CA TYR A 145 -4.07 4.00 2.77
C TYR A 145 -4.59 5.29 2.12
N TRP A 146 -5.83 5.69 2.41
CA TRP A 146 -6.40 6.93 1.86
C TRP A 146 -5.79 8.19 2.49
N THR A 147 -5.43 8.13 3.77
CA THR A 147 -4.69 9.21 4.42
C THR A 147 -3.34 9.40 3.74
N TRP A 148 -2.59 8.32 3.53
CA TRP A 148 -1.34 8.35 2.77
C TRP A 148 -1.54 8.93 1.37
N ALA A 149 -2.51 8.43 0.62
CA ALA A 149 -2.77 8.90 -0.75
C ALA A 149 -3.19 10.38 -0.82
N ALA A 150 -3.89 10.88 0.19
CA ALA A 150 -4.27 12.30 0.29
C ALA A 150 -3.05 13.18 0.61
N VAL A 151 -2.24 12.79 1.60
CA VAL A 151 -1.04 13.55 1.99
C VAL A 151 0.00 13.55 0.88
N GLU A 152 0.17 12.43 0.15
CA GLU A 152 1.04 12.34 -1.03
C GLU A 152 0.63 13.32 -2.13
N ARG A 153 -0.68 13.51 -2.36
CA ARG A 153 -1.19 14.50 -3.31
C ARG A 153 -0.92 15.93 -2.86
N VAL A 154 -1.09 16.22 -1.57
CA VAL A 154 -0.76 17.54 -1.02
C VAL A 154 0.74 17.82 -1.16
N PHE A 155 1.59 16.83 -0.84
CA PHE A 155 3.03 16.93 -1.04
C PHE A 155 3.38 17.23 -2.51
N GLY A 156 2.83 16.45 -3.45
CA GLY A 156 3.07 16.63 -4.89
C GLY A 156 2.61 17.98 -5.42
N PHE A 157 1.62 18.62 -4.79
CA PHE A 157 1.17 19.97 -5.12
C PHE A 157 2.09 21.06 -4.53
N LEU A 158 2.56 20.88 -3.29
CA LEU A 158 3.37 21.88 -2.59
C LEU A 158 4.84 21.87 -3.01
N ALA A 159 5.42 20.69 -3.27
CA ALA A 159 6.84 20.53 -3.57
C ALA A 159 7.35 21.40 -4.75
N PRO A 160 6.63 21.53 -5.89
CA PRO A 160 7.06 22.36 -7.00
C PRO A 160 6.96 23.87 -6.74
N ASN A 161 6.23 24.28 -5.70
CA ASN A 161 5.90 25.68 -5.42
C ASN A 161 6.78 26.29 -4.31
N THR A 162 7.89 25.65 -3.94
CA THR A 162 8.80 26.15 -2.91
C THR A 162 9.64 27.32 -3.43
N GLN A 163 9.66 28.43 -2.69
CA GLN A 163 10.39 29.66 -3.07
C GLN A 163 11.38 30.13 -2.00
N SER A 164 11.31 29.55 -0.80
CA SER A 164 12.15 29.94 0.34
C SER A 164 12.75 28.71 1.03
N VAL A 165 13.80 28.93 1.83
CA VAL A 165 14.38 27.87 2.70
C VAL A 165 13.34 27.36 3.69
N GLY A 166 12.45 28.24 4.17
CA GLY A 166 11.35 27.85 5.05
C GLY A 166 10.36 26.91 4.36
N ASP A 167 9.97 27.21 3.11
CA ASP A 167 9.08 26.35 2.33
C ASP A 167 9.71 24.98 2.07
N LEU A 168 11.01 24.96 1.69
CA LEU A 168 11.74 23.71 1.50
C LEU A 168 11.80 22.86 2.78
N THR A 169 11.95 23.51 3.94
CA THR A 169 11.94 22.81 5.23
C THR A 169 10.57 22.19 5.50
N ASN A 170 9.49 22.94 5.31
CA ASN A 170 8.13 22.47 5.52
C ASN A 170 7.78 21.29 4.56
N VAL A 171 8.18 21.41 3.31
CA VAL A 171 7.96 20.34 2.30
C VAL A 171 8.76 19.10 2.65
N THR A 172 10.01 19.24 3.14
CA THR A 172 10.82 18.11 3.60
C THR A 172 10.18 17.42 4.81
N ASP A 173 9.64 18.19 5.76
CA ASP A 173 8.94 17.63 6.92
C ASP A 173 7.66 16.90 6.50
N LEU A 174 6.91 17.45 5.55
CA LEU A 174 5.73 16.81 4.98
C LEU A 174 6.10 15.52 4.25
N GLU A 175 7.18 15.50 3.46
CA GLU A 175 7.69 14.29 2.79
C GLU A 175 8.02 13.19 3.81
N MET A 176 8.71 13.53 4.90
CA MET A 176 8.99 12.56 5.96
C MET A 176 7.71 12.02 6.60
N LEU A 177 6.70 12.86 6.84
CA LEU A 177 5.40 12.43 7.34
C LEU A 177 4.71 11.46 6.36
N VAL A 178 4.70 11.79 5.07
CA VAL A 178 4.16 10.92 4.00
C VAL A 178 4.81 9.54 4.06
N ASN A 179 6.14 9.49 4.19
CA ASN A 179 6.89 8.23 4.27
C ASN A 179 6.54 7.42 5.53
N VAL A 180 6.37 8.08 6.69
CA VAL A 180 5.93 7.40 7.93
C VAL A 180 4.54 6.78 7.76
N VAL A 181 3.59 7.54 7.21
CA VAL A 181 2.22 7.03 6.95
C VAL A 181 2.27 5.91 5.91
N GLY A 182 3.13 6.02 4.89
CA GLY A 182 3.37 4.98 3.87
C GLY A 182 3.86 3.66 4.49
N ILE A 183 4.82 3.72 5.41
CA ILE A 183 5.29 2.55 6.17
C ILE A 183 4.13 1.87 6.90
N VAL A 184 3.31 2.63 7.62
CA VAL A 184 2.17 2.08 8.36
C VAL A 184 1.16 1.44 7.39
N ALA A 185 0.84 2.12 6.28
CA ALA A 185 -0.06 1.59 5.25
C ALA A 185 0.46 0.27 4.66
N ALA A 186 1.75 0.20 4.34
CA ALA A 186 2.38 -1.00 3.77
C ALA A 186 2.41 -2.16 4.78
N LEU A 187 2.72 -1.91 6.06
CA LEU A 187 2.69 -2.94 7.10
C LEU A 187 1.28 -3.50 7.33
N LEU A 188 0.27 -2.64 7.34
CA LEU A 188 -1.12 -3.08 7.42
C LEU A 188 -1.53 -3.88 6.16
N ALA A 189 -1.10 -3.46 4.96
CA ALA A 189 -1.32 -4.20 3.72
C ALA A 189 -0.68 -5.60 3.77
N ILE A 190 0.55 -5.71 4.29
CA ILE A 190 1.22 -7.00 4.51
C ILE A 190 0.38 -7.91 5.42
N LYS A 191 -0.16 -7.36 6.51
CA LYS A 191 -1.06 -8.11 7.40
C LYS A 191 -2.30 -8.60 6.66
N VAL A 192 -2.95 -7.73 5.89
CA VAL A 192 -4.15 -8.08 5.09
C VAL A 192 -3.84 -9.22 4.13
N VAL A 193 -2.75 -9.11 3.34
CA VAL A 193 -2.36 -10.15 2.38
C VAL A 193 -2.09 -11.49 3.06
N ARG A 194 -1.32 -11.47 4.16
CA ARG A 194 -0.94 -12.68 4.89
C ARG A 194 -2.13 -13.40 5.53
N GLU A 195 -3.05 -12.65 6.11
CA GLU A 195 -4.22 -13.25 6.75
C GLU A 195 -5.16 -13.86 5.72
N ILE A 196 -5.42 -13.18 4.60
CA ILE A 196 -6.22 -13.74 3.50
C ILE A 196 -5.56 -15.02 2.97
N ASP A 197 -4.24 -14.99 2.74
CA ASP A 197 -3.49 -16.16 2.26
C ASP A 197 -3.57 -17.33 3.26
N ARG A 198 -3.43 -17.06 4.57
CA ARG A 198 -3.59 -18.06 5.63
C ARG A 198 -4.99 -18.67 5.65
N HIS A 199 -6.03 -17.84 5.51
CA HIS A 199 -7.40 -18.32 5.47
C HIS A 199 -7.62 -19.24 4.27
N GLN A 200 -7.15 -18.84 3.09
CA GLN A 200 -7.28 -19.67 1.89
C GLN A 200 -6.45 -20.98 1.98
N GLN A 201 -5.25 -20.94 2.59
CA GLN A 201 -4.41 -22.13 2.75
C GLN A 201 -5.01 -23.18 3.69
N ARG A 202 -5.82 -22.81 4.66
CA ARG A 202 -6.51 -23.78 5.55
C ARG A 202 -7.45 -24.74 4.81
N PHE A 203 -7.87 -24.37 3.61
CA PHE A 203 -8.77 -25.16 2.77
C PHE A 203 -8.03 -25.94 1.69
N TYR A 204 -6.73 -25.71 1.51
CA TYR A 204 -5.87 -26.54 0.70
C TYR A 204 -5.28 -27.63 1.59
N ASP A 205 -5.88 -28.83 1.54
CA ASP A 205 -5.26 -30.01 2.16
C ASP A 205 -3.95 -30.32 1.39
N PRO A 206 -2.78 -30.35 2.06
CA PRO A 206 -1.51 -30.72 1.44
C PRO A 206 -1.50 -32.15 0.91
N THR A 207 -2.46 -33.00 1.30
CA THR A 207 -2.63 -34.38 0.81
C THR A 207 -3.47 -34.48 -0.46
N GLY A 208 -4.05 -33.37 -0.96
CA GLY A 208 -4.89 -33.34 -2.14
C GLY A 208 -6.26 -34.02 -1.98
N VAL A 209 -6.61 -34.41 -0.76
CA VAL A 209 -7.94 -34.94 -0.44
C VAL A 209 -8.83 -33.74 -0.15
N THR A 210 -9.71 -33.39 -1.09
CA THR A 210 -10.72 -32.36 -0.87
C THR A 210 -11.59 -32.76 0.31
N ALA A 211 -11.73 -31.86 1.30
CA ALA A 211 -12.67 -32.06 2.40
C ALA A 211 -14.05 -32.44 1.86
N PRO A 212 -14.75 -33.40 2.49
CA PRO A 212 -16.04 -33.85 1.99
C PRO A 212 -17.00 -32.69 1.89
N ARG A 213 -17.63 -32.57 0.73
CA ARG A 213 -18.71 -31.61 0.45
C ARG A 213 -19.94 -32.08 1.23
N TYR A 214 -20.26 -31.39 2.32
CA TYR A 214 -21.57 -31.49 2.96
C TYR A 214 -22.46 -30.34 2.51
#